data_46b984acb8adaf60057bc2124c81431b
#
_entry.id   46b984acb8adaf60057bc2124c81431b
#
_cell.length_a   1.000
_cell.length_b   1.000
_cell.length_c   1.000
_cell.angle_alpha   90.00
_cell.angle_beta   90.00
_cell.angle_gamma   90.00
#
_symmetry.space_group_name_H-M   'P 1'
#
loop_
_entity.id
_entity.type
_entity.pdbx_description
1 polymer ?
#
loop_
_entity_poly.entity_id
_entity_poly.type
_entity_poly.pdbx_seq_one_letter_code
_entity_poly.pdbx_strand_id
1 'polypeptide(L)'
;VISNLKTLGKIRTSETYTATLSSFKRFREDKDLTLDEMDTDMMMAYEAYLKRSGVSPNSSSFYMRNLRAVYNRAVEKELTTQRYPFKHVYTGVEKTVKRAVPLKTIKQIKEMDLSMNPTLGFARDMFLFSFYTRGMSFVDMAYLRKKDLNGNILSYRRRKTGQQLFIKWEM
;
A
#
# COMPACT_ATOMS: atom_id res chain seq x y z
N VAL A 1 10.82 -10.46 -12.72
CA VAL A 1 9.67 -9.58 -12.36
C VAL A 1 10.16 -8.30 -11.71
N ILE A 2 10.91 -8.36 -10.59
CA ILE A 2 11.34 -7.17 -9.82
C ILE A 2 12.18 -6.22 -10.68
N SER A 3 13.21 -6.74 -11.37
CA SER A 3 14.07 -5.94 -12.25
C SER A 3 13.28 -5.22 -13.34
N ASN A 4 12.38 -5.95 -14.01
CA ASN A 4 11.52 -5.37 -15.05
C ASN A 4 10.59 -4.26 -14.52
N LEU A 5 10.05 -4.43 -13.29
CA LEU A 5 9.25 -3.36 -12.66
C LEU A 5 10.07 -2.10 -12.39
N LYS A 6 11.34 -2.25 -11.98
CA LYS A 6 12.26 -1.11 -11.80
C LYS A 6 12.54 -0.40 -13.12
N THR A 7 12.84 -1.15 -14.18
CA THR A 7 13.06 -0.60 -15.53
C THR A 7 11.85 0.18 -16.04
N LEU A 8 10.63 -0.31 -15.74
CA LEU A 8 9.37 0.37 -16.07
C LEU A 8 9.02 1.55 -15.14
N GLY A 9 9.91 1.96 -14.24
CA GLY A 9 9.68 3.06 -13.29
C GLY A 9 8.65 2.75 -12.19
N LYS A 10 8.19 1.49 -12.08
CA LYS A 10 7.21 1.05 -11.08
C LYS A 10 7.89 0.70 -9.75
N ILE A 11 8.65 1.67 -9.21
CA ILE A 11 9.53 1.47 -8.04
C ILE A 11 8.77 0.92 -6.83
N ARG A 12 7.65 1.56 -6.43
CA ARG A 12 6.85 1.11 -5.28
C ARG A 12 6.31 -0.31 -5.44
N THR A 13 5.92 -0.67 -6.65
CA THR A 13 5.49 -2.05 -6.94
C THR A 13 6.66 -3.01 -6.83
N SER A 14 7.84 -2.65 -7.33
CA SER A 14 9.04 -3.49 -7.19
C SER A 14 9.43 -3.71 -5.73
N GLU A 15 9.32 -2.70 -4.87
CA GLU A 15 9.55 -2.79 -3.42
C GLU A 15 8.60 -3.79 -2.75
N THR A 16 7.31 -3.78 -3.12
CA THR A 16 6.33 -4.74 -2.57
C THR A 16 6.65 -6.19 -2.95
N TYR A 17 7.08 -6.43 -4.19
CA TYR A 17 7.53 -7.75 -4.62
C TYR A 17 8.84 -8.16 -3.94
N THR A 18 9.76 -7.22 -3.72
CA THR A 18 11.01 -7.47 -2.99
C THR A 18 10.73 -7.88 -1.54
N ALA A 19 9.83 -7.16 -0.85
CA ALA A 19 9.42 -7.50 0.52
C ALA A 19 8.78 -8.89 0.59
N THR A 20 7.93 -9.24 -0.38
CA THR A 20 7.32 -10.57 -0.48
C THR A 20 8.37 -11.65 -0.69
N LEU A 21 9.30 -11.45 -1.61
CA LEU A 21 10.40 -12.39 -1.89
C LEU A 21 11.26 -12.59 -0.64
N SER A 22 11.65 -11.51 0.05
CA SER A 22 12.45 -11.58 1.28
C SER A 22 11.72 -12.33 2.39
N SER A 23 10.40 -12.17 2.52
CA SER A 23 9.60 -12.94 3.48
C SER A 23 9.55 -14.42 3.12
N PHE A 24 9.35 -14.75 1.86
CA PHE A 24 9.27 -16.12 1.40
C PHE A 24 10.64 -16.84 1.47
N LYS A 25 11.73 -16.15 1.15
CA LYS A 25 13.10 -16.66 1.33
C LYS A 25 13.40 -17.04 2.78
N ARG A 26 13.03 -16.18 3.76
CA ARG A 26 13.18 -16.52 5.19
C ARG A 26 12.40 -17.78 5.58
N PHE A 27 11.19 -17.95 5.09
CA PHE A 27 10.41 -19.18 5.30
C PHE A 27 11.10 -20.41 4.72
N ARG A 28 11.75 -20.25 3.58
CA ARG A 28 12.48 -21.33 2.88
C ARG A 28 13.90 -21.52 3.41
N GLU A 29 14.38 -20.74 4.40
CA GLU A 29 15.77 -20.75 4.87
C GLU A 29 16.77 -20.54 3.72
N ASP A 30 16.44 -19.61 2.81
CA ASP A 30 17.17 -19.31 1.58
C ASP A 30 17.36 -20.49 0.59
N LYS A 31 16.68 -21.63 0.83
CA LYS A 31 16.66 -22.76 -0.13
C LYS A 31 15.92 -22.35 -1.39
N ASP A 32 16.55 -22.58 -2.52
CA ASP A 32 15.92 -22.29 -3.83
C ASP A 32 14.70 -23.17 -4.08
N LEU A 33 13.88 -22.77 -5.03
CA LEU A 33 12.61 -23.39 -5.35
C LEU A 33 12.33 -23.27 -6.83
N THR A 34 12.04 -24.40 -7.46
CA THR A 34 11.46 -24.37 -8.81
C THR A 34 9.97 -24.04 -8.76
N LEU A 35 9.43 -23.51 -9.85
CA LEU A 35 8.00 -23.19 -9.93
C LEU A 35 7.11 -24.43 -9.86
N ASP A 36 7.63 -25.58 -10.28
CA ASP A 36 6.91 -26.86 -10.24
C ASP A 36 6.80 -27.44 -8.83
N GLU A 37 7.70 -27.07 -7.94
CA GLU A 37 7.67 -27.46 -6.53
C GLU A 37 6.71 -26.57 -5.71
N MET A 38 6.23 -25.46 -6.28
CA MET A 38 5.27 -24.57 -5.61
C MET A 38 3.87 -25.21 -5.64
N ASP A 39 3.54 -25.92 -4.60
CA ASP A 39 2.26 -26.62 -4.42
C ASP A 39 1.38 -25.99 -3.33
N THR A 40 0.21 -26.55 -3.15
CA THR A 40 -0.78 -26.10 -2.16
C THR A 40 -0.28 -26.25 -0.73
N ASP A 41 0.40 -27.37 -0.43
CA ASP A 41 0.85 -27.68 0.94
C ASP A 41 1.95 -26.70 1.36
N MET A 42 2.86 -26.36 0.46
CA MET A 42 3.88 -25.32 0.70
C MET A 42 3.24 -23.96 0.97
N MET A 43 2.22 -23.57 0.19
CA MET A 43 1.55 -22.28 0.40
C MET A 43 0.78 -22.25 1.73
N MET A 44 0.14 -23.33 2.10
CA MET A 44 -0.50 -23.47 3.42
C MET A 44 0.53 -23.44 4.57
N ALA A 45 1.68 -24.10 4.41
CA ALA A 45 2.77 -24.07 5.38
C ALA A 45 3.35 -22.64 5.53
N TYR A 46 3.49 -21.91 4.43
CA TYR A 46 3.94 -20.52 4.46
C TYR A 46 2.91 -19.61 5.14
N GLU A 47 1.62 -19.78 4.90
CA GLU A 47 0.57 -19.04 5.61
C GLU A 47 0.61 -19.30 7.11
N ALA A 48 0.76 -20.56 7.52
CA ALA A 48 0.89 -20.94 8.92
C ALA A 48 2.16 -20.35 9.56
N TYR A 49 3.28 -20.31 8.84
CA TYR A 49 4.52 -19.64 9.26
C TYR A 49 4.30 -18.14 9.49
N LEU A 50 3.65 -17.44 8.55
CA LEU A 50 3.35 -16.01 8.70
C LEU A 50 2.47 -15.73 9.92
N LYS A 51 1.44 -16.55 10.13
CA LYS A 51 0.56 -16.44 11.30
C LYS A 51 1.33 -16.63 12.61
N ARG A 52 2.18 -17.65 12.70
CA ARG A 52 3.03 -17.89 13.89
C ARG A 52 4.02 -16.76 14.13
N SER A 53 4.49 -16.10 13.07
CA SER A 53 5.38 -14.94 13.13
C SER A 53 4.65 -13.62 13.46
N GLY A 54 3.36 -13.65 13.81
CA GLY A 54 2.57 -12.48 14.18
C GLY A 54 2.20 -11.57 13.02
N VAL A 55 2.31 -12.04 11.78
CA VAL A 55 1.94 -11.26 10.59
C VAL A 55 0.41 -11.18 10.51
N SER A 56 -0.12 -9.95 10.35
CA SER A 56 -1.57 -9.73 10.26
C SER A 56 -2.17 -10.42 9.03
N PRO A 57 -3.46 -10.85 9.08
CA PRO A 57 -4.13 -11.53 7.97
C PRO A 57 -4.08 -10.74 6.66
N ASN A 58 -4.25 -9.42 6.69
CA ASN A 58 -4.15 -8.59 5.49
C ASN A 58 -2.75 -8.54 4.91
N SER A 59 -1.70 -8.58 5.75
CA SER A 59 -0.30 -8.63 5.30
C SER A 59 0.04 -10.01 4.74
N SER A 60 -0.44 -11.08 5.38
CA SER A 60 -0.30 -12.45 4.87
C SER A 60 -0.95 -12.58 3.48
N SER A 61 -2.21 -12.16 3.37
CA SER A 61 -2.94 -12.12 2.11
C SER A 61 -2.21 -11.31 1.03
N PHE A 62 -1.59 -10.19 1.42
CA PHE A 62 -0.80 -9.38 0.48
C PHE A 62 0.40 -10.17 -0.09
N TYR A 63 1.13 -10.90 0.74
CA TYR A 63 2.22 -11.77 0.29
C TYR A 63 1.70 -12.88 -0.63
N MET A 64 0.60 -13.56 -0.26
CA MET A 64 -0.01 -14.60 -1.08
C MET A 64 -0.44 -14.09 -2.45
N ARG A 65 -1.06 -12.90 -2.52
CA ARG A 65 -1.46 -12.29 -3.79
C ARG A 65 -0.27 -11.95 -4.69
N ASN A 66 0.83 -11.47 -4.13
CA ASN A 66 2.04 -11.16 -4.88
C ASN A 66 2.69 -12.44 -5.44
N LEU A 67 2.81 -13.50 -4.62
CA LEU A 67 3.32 -14.79 -5.08
C LEU A 67 2.42 -15.39 -6.16
N ARG A 68 1.10 -15.36 -5.96
CA ARG A 68 0.12 -15.82 -6.97
C ARG A 68 0.26 -15.06 -8.28
N ALA A 69 0.49 -13.75 -8.24
CA ALA A 69 0.69 -12.97 -9.45
C ALA A 69 1.98 -13.36 -10.20
N VAL A 70 3.05 -13.69 -9.46
CA VAL A 70 4.30 -14.21 -10.06
C VAL A 70 4.08 -15.57 -10.67
N TYR A 71 3.44 -16.48 -9.93
CA TYR A 71 3.14 -17.85 -10.40
C TYR A 71 2.26 -17.84 -11.65
N ASN A 72 1.16 -17.10 -11.64
CA ASN A 72 0.27 -17.00 -12.81
C ASN A 72 1.00 -16.45 -14.03
N ARG A 73 1.88 -15.46 -13.85
CA ARG A 73 2.71 -14.94 -14.95
C ARG A 73 3.70 -15.98 -15.48
N ALA A 74 4.18 -16.87 -14.63
CA ALA A 74 5.02 -17.98 -15.07
C ALA A 74 4.22 -19.01 -15.88
N VAL A 75 3.00 -19.31 -15.46
CA VAL A 75 2.06 -20.15 -16.22
C VAL A 75 1.75 -19.53 -17.60
N GLU A 76 1.43 -18.22 -17.64
CA GLU A 76 1.22 -17.48 -18.90
C GLU A 76 2.41 -17.54 -19.87
N LYS A 77 3.63 -17.71 -19.33
CA LYS A 77 4.87 -17.82 -20.10
C LYS A 77 5.31 -19.27 -20.33
N GLU A 78 4.46 -20.22 -20.01
CA GLU A 78 4.72 -21.66 -20.18
C GLU A 78 5.98 -22.16 -19.42
N LEU A 79 6.37 -21.44 -18.34
CA LEU A 79 7.50 -21.83 -17.48
C LEU A 79 7.11 -22.89 -16.44
N THR A 80 5.84 -23.13 -16.24
CA THR A 80 5.24 -24.18 -15.40
C THR A 80 3.78 -24.40 -15.81
N THR A 81 3.20 -25.50 -15.39
CA THR A 81 1.77 -25.80 -15.59
C THR A 81 0.92 -25.28 -14.44
N GLN A 82 -0.37 -24.98 -14.69
CA GLN A 82 -1.28 -24.50 -13.64
C GLN A 82 -1.66 -25.63 -12.67
N ARG A 83 -1.25 -25.50 -11.40
CA ARG A 83 -1.53 -26.45 -10.30
C ARG A 83 -2.35 -25.83 -9.18
N TYR A 84 -2.75 -24.57 -9.31
CA TYR A 84 -3.56 -23.81 -8.34
C TYR A 84 -3.00 -23.80 -6.90
N PRO A 85 -1.70 -23.50 -6.65
CA PRO A 85 -1.08 -23.62 -5.34
C PRO A 85 -1.69 -22.69 -4.29
N PHE A 86 -2.42 -21.64 -4.70
CA PHE A 86 -3.05 -20.66 -3.81
C PHE A 86 -4.53 -20.93 -3.54
N LYS A 87 -5.05 -22.13 -3.89
CA LYS A 87 -6.49 -22.44 -3.77
C LYS A 87 -6.98 -22.41 -2.32
N HIS A 88 -6.17 -22.86 -1.39
CA HIS A 88 -6.54 -23.06 0.02
C HIS A 88 -5.93 -22.06 0.99
N VAL A 89 -5.27 -21.00 0.51
CA VAL A 89 -4.73 -19.92 1.32
C VAL A 89 -5.58 -18.65 1.19
N TYR A 90 -5.58 -17.84 2.25
CA TYR A 90 -6.34 -16.60 2.26
C TYR A 90 -5.71 -15.52 1.37
N THR A 91 -6.45 -15.08 0.38
CA THR A 91 -6.06 -14.00 -0.55
C THR A 91 -7.05 -12.83 -0.56
N GLY A 92 -7.98 -12.79 0.38
CA GLY A 92 -8.97 -11.74 0.55
C GLY A 92 -8.45 -10.49 1.27
N VAL A 93 -9.37 -9.63 1.66
CA VAL A 93 -9.10 -8.45 2.48
C VAL A 93 -10.06 -8.44 3.66
N GLU A 94 -9.52 -8.56 4.88
CA GLU A 94 -10.32 -8.42 6.08
C GLU A 94 -10.71 -6.95 6.31
N LYS A 95 -11.94 -6.77 6.81
CA LYS A 95 -12.40 -5.47 7.24
C LYS A 95 -11.60 -5.01 8.45
N THR A 96 -11.01 -3.84 8.37
CA THR A 96 -10.33 -3.20 9.50
C THR A 96 -11.26 -2.22 10.20
N VAL A 97 -11.04 -2.04 11.49
CA VAL A 97 -11.76 -1.02 12.27
C VAL A 97 -11.49 0.36 11.67
N LYS A 98 -12.55 1.08 11.33
CA LYS A 98 -12.43 2.46 10.85
C LYS A 98 -12.07 3.36 12.03
N ARG A 99 -10.97 4.08 11.90
CA ARG A 99 -10.49 5.05 12.90
C ARG A 99 -10.99 6.47 12.61
N ALA A 100 -12.24 6.59 12.16
CA ALA A 100 -12.87 7.89 11.97
C ALA A 100 -13.10 8.57 13.32
N VAL A 101 -12.78 9.85 13.41
CA VAL A 101 -13.02 10.66 14.58
C VAL A 101 -14.18 11.62 14.34
N PRO A 102 -14.94 12.03 15.37
CA PRO A 102 -16.00 13.01 15.26
C PRO A 102 -15.46 14.39 14.80
N LEU A 103 -16.32 15.16 14.12
CA LEU A 103 -15.95 16.52 13.69
C LEU A 103 -15.55 17.41 14.88
N LYS A 104 -16.13 17.19 16.07
CA LYS A 104 -15.74 17.88 17.31
C LYS A 104 -14.24 17.73 17.58
N THR A 105 -13.69 16.53 17.41
CA THR A 105 -12.24 16.28 17.59
C THR A 105 -11.40 17.06 16.57
N ILE A 106 -11.86 17.17 15.32
CA ILE A 106 -11.16 17.98 14.31
C ILE A 106 -11.14 19.46 14.70
N LYS A 107 -12.26 19.99 15.22
CA LYS A 107 -12.32 21.36 15.73
C LYS A 107 -11.36 21.57 16.91
N GLN A 108 -11.33 20.65 17.87
CA GLN A 108 -10.39 20.69 18.99
C GLN A 108 -8.93 20.72 18.52
N ILE A 109 -8.57 19.85 17.55
CA ILE A 109 -7.22 19.82 16.96
C ILE A 109 -6.89 21.19 16.32
N LYS A 110 -7.85 21.79 15.59
CA LYS A 110 -7.67 23.11 14.97
C LYS A 110 -7.38 24.20 15.99
N GLU A 111 -8.06 24.17 17.14
CA GLU A 111 -8.02 25.19 18.19
C GLU A 111 -6.87 25.00 19.18
N MET A 112 -6.09 23.92 19.07
CA MET A 112 -4.95 23.68 19.96
C MET A 112 -3.89 24.78 19.84
N ASP A 113 -3.52 25.39 20.97
CA ASP A 113 -2.34 26.24 21.03
C ASP A 113 -1.07 25.38 21.01
N LEU A 114 -0.30 25.49 19.95
CA LEU A 114 0.94 24.76 19.71
C LEU A 114 2.13 25.73 19.49
N SER A 115 2.00 26.97 19.96
CA SER A 115 3.05 27.99 19.82
C SER A 115 4.40 27.56 20.40
N MET A 116 4.39 26.78 21.48
CA MET A 116 5.58 26.22 22.12
C MET A 116 6.15 24.99 21.41
N ASN A 117 5.45 24.44 20.41
CA ASN A 117 5.91 23.24 19.66
C ASN A 117 5.64 23.41 18.15
N PRO A 118 6.54 24.11 17.43
CA PRO A 118 6.37 24.39 15.99
C PRO A 118 6.25 23.13 15.14
N THR A 119 6.95 22.04 15.51
CA THR A 119 6.87 20.76 14.78
C THR A 119 5.49 20.15 14.86
N LEU A 120 4.87 20.18 16.05
CA LEU A 120 3.51 19.67 16.23
C LEU A 120 2.49 20.62 15.58
N GLY A 121 2.73 21.93 15.62
CA GLY A 121 1.95 22.93 14.90
C GLY A 121 1.92 22.63 13.40
N PHE A 122 3.08 22.41 12.79
CA PHE A 122 3.18 22.03 11.38
C PHE A 122 2.45 20.72 11.08
N ALA A 123 2.60 19.69 11.93
CA ALA A 123 1.90 18.42 11.76
C ALA A 123 0.37 18.59 11.81
N ARG A 124 -0.14 19.42 12.74
CA ARG A 124 -1.55 19.81 12.81
C ARG A 124 -2.02 20.46 11.51
N ASP A 125 -1.27 21.42 11.01
CA ASP A 125 -1.65 22.19 9.82
C ASP A 125 -1.68 21.31 8.57
N MET A 126 -0.71 20.38 8.42
CA MET A 126 -0.69 19.38 7.36
C MET A 126 -1.87 18.41 7.46
N PHE A 127 -2.24 18.01 8.68
CA PHE A 127 -3.41 17.17 8.91
C PHE A 127 -4.71 17.90 8.53
N LEU A 128 -4.87 19.14 8.97
CA LEU A 128 -6.05 19.95 8.64
C LEU A 128 -6.13 20.25 7.14
N PHE A 129 -4.99 20.55 6.50
CA PHE A 129 -4.94 20.71 5.06
C PHE A 129 -5.41 19.44 4.34
N SER A 130 -4.90 18.26 4.75
CA SER A 130 -5.37 16.98 4.22
C SER A 130 -6.89 16.81 4.40
N PHE A 131 -7.39 17.11 5.59
CA PHE A 131 -8.81 17.00 5.92
C PHE A 131 -9.68 17.89 5.01
N TYR A 132 -9.36 19.19 4.92
CA TYR A 132 -10.12 20.14 4.10
C TYR A 132 -9.98 19.89 2.60
N THR A 133 -8.88 19.27 2.16
CA THR A 133 -8.68 18.85 0.76
C THR A 133 -9.16 17.43 0.47
N ARG A 134 -10.13 16.93 1.25
CA ARG A 134 -10.81 15.63 1.07
C ARG A 134 -9.86 14.42 1.13
N GLY A 135 -8.88 14.47 2.02
CA GLY A 135 -7.91 13.40 2.24
C GLY A 135 -6.78 13.40 1.20
N MET A 136 -6.28 14.57 0.82
CA MET A 136 -5.08 14.68 0.00
C MET A 136 -3.92 13.98 0.68
N SER A 137 -3.20 13.11 -0.05
CA SER A 137 -2.04 12.41 0.51
C SER A 137 -0.85 13.35 0.71
N PHE A 138 0.04 13.03 1.67
CA PHE A 138 1.26 13.81 1.88
C PHE A 138 2.13 13.91 0.61
N VAL A 139 2.17 12.85 -0.20
CA VAL A 139 2.89 12.88 -1.48
C VAL A 139 2.26 13.89 -2.43
N ASP A 140 0.94 13.93 -2.52
CA ASP A 140 0.24 14.89 -3.39
C ASP A 140 0.47 16.33 -2.89
N MET A 141 0.42 16.55 -1.56
CA MET A 141 0.72 17.86 -0.95
C MET A 141 2.16 18.32 -1.24
N ALA A 142 3.14 17.43 -1.13
CA ALA A 142 4.55 17.76 -1.37
C ALA A 142 4.84 18.18 -2.83
N TYR A 143 3.99 17.81 -3.76
CA TYR A 143 4.10 18.20 -5.17
C TYR A 143 3.13 19.29 -5.60
N LEU A 144 2.29 19.77 -4.68
CA LEU A 144 1.36 20.85 -4.95
C LEU A 144 2.11 22.16 -5.20
N ARG A 145 1.67 22.93 -6.17
CA ARG A 145 2.28 24.20 -6.55
C ARG A 145 1.24 25.32 -6.51
N LYS A 146 1.68 26.57 -6.33
CA LYS A 146 0.80 27.74 -6.34
C LYS A 146 -0.06 27.85 -7.59
N LYS A 147 0.46 27.44 -8.74
CA LYS A 147 -0.28 27.41 -10.01
C LYS A 147 -1.42 26.39 -10.08
N ASP A 148 -1.43 25.43 -9.16
CA ASP A 148 -2.51 24.43 -9.08
C ASP A 148 -3.76 25.02 -8.39
N LEU A 149 -3.64 26.20 -7.79
CA LEU A 149 -4.76 27.03 -7.32
C LEU A 149 -5.03 28.14 -8.34
N ASN A 150 -6.18 28.05 -9.02
CA ASN A 150 -6.63 29.05 -9.98
C ASN A 150 -8.00 29.61 -9.54
N GLY A 151 -8.00 30.89 -9.16
CA GLY A 151 -9.17 31.47 -8.49
C GLY A 151 -9.47 30.69 -7.20
N ASN A 152 -10.71 30.21 -7.10
CA ASN A 152 -11.20 29.45 -5.95
C ASN A 152 -11.19 27.93 -6.19
N ILE A 153 -10.42 27.42 -7.16
CA ILE A 153 -10.36 26.00 -7.48
C ILE A 153 -8.92 25.52 -7.35
N LEU A 154 -8.70 24.60 -6.40
CA LEU A 154 -7.49 23.82 -6.30
C LEU A 154 -7.62 22.58 -7.19
N SER A 155 -6.78 22.48 -8.23
CA SER A 155 -6.79 21.35 -9.14
C SER A 155 -5.45 20.64 -9.14
N TYR A 156 -5.45 19.31 -8.92
CA TYR A 156 -4.24 18.52 -8.94
C TYR A 156 -4.51 17.10 -9.46
N ARG A 157 -3.46 16.47 -9.98
CA ARG A 157 -3.53 15.08 -10.43
C ARG A 157 -2.96 14.17 -9.36
N ARG A 158 -3.78 13.26 -8.84
CA ARG A 158 -3.39 12.30 -7.81
C ARG A 158 -2.27 11.39 -8.32
N ARG A 159 -1.13 11.41 -7.66
CA ARG A 159 0.07 10.65 -8.11
C ARG A 159 -0.13 9.14 -8.09
N LYS A 160 -0.90 8.62 -7.13
CA LYS A 160 -1.16 7.18 -7.01
C LYS A 160 -2.02 6.62 -8.15
N THR A 161 -3.01 7.37 -8.62
CA THR A 161 -4.04 6.87 -9.54
C THR A 161 -4.09 7.62 -10.87
N GLY A 162 -3.40 8.76 -11.00
CA GLY A 162 -3.47 9.63 -12.16
C GLY A 162 -4.80 10.40 -12.28
N GLN A 163 -5.70 10.27 -11.31
CA GLN A 163 -7.01 10.93 -11.32
C GLN A 163 -6.85 12.44 -11.14
N GLN A 164 -7.51 13.24 -11.98
CA GLN A 164 -7.63 14.68 -11.80
C GLN A 164 -8.70 14.97 -10.75
N LEU A 165 -8.36 15.81 -9.76
CA LEU A 165 -9.26 16.23 -8.69
C LEU A 165 -9.39 17.76 -8.69
N PHE A 166 -10.60 18.23 -8.40
CA PHE A 166 -10.94 19.63 -8.26
C PHE A 166 -11.56 19.85 -6.88
N ILE A 167 -11.03 20.78 -6.13
CA ILE A 167 -11.48 21.12 -4.79
C ILE A 167 -11.77 22.61 -4.76
N LYS A 168 -12.99 22.97 -4.39
CA LYS A 168 -13.35 24.37 -4.16
C LYS A 168 -12.59 24.88 -2.95
N TRP A 169 -11.83 25.95 -3.16
CA TRP A 169 -11.09 26.63 -2.11
C TRP A 169 -11.98 27.75 -1.55
N GLU A 170 -12.37 27.64 -0.31
CA GLU A 170 -13.12 28.67 0.41
C GLU A 170 -12.16 29.42 1.33
N MET A 171 -12.08 30.73 1.16
CA MET A 171 -11.31 31.63 2.04
C MET A 171 -12.12 31.96 3.29
#